data_a282f60d0961321ab279245554c1f4c9
#
_entry.id   a282f60d0961321ab279245554c1f4c9
#
_cell.length_a   1.000
_cell.length_b   1.000
_cell.length_c   1.000
_cell.angle_alpha   90.00
_cell.angle_beta   90.00
_cell.angle_gamma   90.00
#
_symmetry.space_group_name_H-M   'P 1'
#
loop_
_entity.id
_entity.type
_entity.pdbx_description
1 polymer ?
#
loop_
_entity_poly.entity_id
_entity_poly.type
_entity_poly.pdbx_seq_one_letter_code
_entity_poly.pdbx_strand_id
1 'polypeptide(L)'
;MTKDERLYIAGPNCFWPKGGNSLQSYREYALFYGYDTTLPGDPKKMEEKMKERKPFGEMTKKERGASILENCATSMDDTTAILANLDNYRGFSPDGGTIFEIGMAYAKGCKCYAYTRDMRPVGEKFTAGTWTAETIIDEKGRVVPNIDLPFSVDIVGSCKLIQGTYYDCQDLLTTDIREESKAKAMRGTRGEPVPMEATMTSDKPIVYFCDFDRYDANVGEKYAKVKALLEAAGFTAVVPTDKAPGVPVLEDCEDRYAQVYNQFDHFQQHVRNCDIILADLNDFYGYEPNADVSFEAGMAFQLRKKMYGFMDNIGPMIDRVPNKGEDNGCKDINSMGVENFDAPINLMFGSSYTLLDGSLEEVISKMAEDLKK
;
A
#
# COMPACT_ATOMS: atom_id res chain seq x y z
N MET A 1 9.28 11.22 28.97
CA MET A 1 8.50 11.68 27.81
C MET A 1 9.45 11.71 26.64
N THR A 2 9.29 10.82 25.72
CA THR A 2 10.13 10.70 24.52
C THR A 2 9.72 11.83 23.55
N LYS A 3 10.46 12.93 23.57
CA LYS A 3 10.28 14.06 22.65
C LYS A 3 10.65 13.73 21.19
N ASP A 4 10.97 12.47 20.93
CA ASP A 4 11.61 12.08 19.67
C ASP A 4 10.65 11.37 18.71
N GLU A 5 9.42 11.03 19.13
CA GLU A 5 8.46 10.36 18.27
C GLU A 5 7.54 11.36 17.58
N ARG A 6 7.48 11.27 16.25
CA ARG A 6 6.58 12.03 15.40
C ARG A 6 5.66 11.09 14.67
N LEU A 7 4.36 11.29 14.87
CA LEU A 7 3.33 10.40 14.37
C LEU A 7 2.74 10.92 13.05
N TYR A 8 2.66 10.06 12.05
CA TYR A 8 1.84 10.28 10.86
C TYR A 8 0.50 9.57 11.03
N ILE A 9 -0.60 10.30 10.89
CA ILE A 9 -1.94 9.76 11.05
C ILE A 9 -2.51 9.48 9.67
N ALA A 10 -2.58 8.20 9.29
CA ALA A 10 -3.05 7.74 8.00
C ALA A 10 -4.47 7.17 8.07
N GLY A 11 -5.25 7.32 7.01
CA GLY A 11 -6.56 6.70 6.92
C GLY A 11 -7.52 7.40 5.96
N PRO A 12 -8.62 6.74 5.59
CA PRO A 12 -9.63 7.27 4.69
C PRO A 12 -10.48 8.38 5.33
N ASN A 13 -10.15 8.82 6.54
CA ASN A 13 -10.90 9.83 7.28
C ASN A 13 -11.02 11.15 6.50
N CYS A 14 -10.04 11.50 5.66
CA CYS A 14 -10.09 12.69 4.81
C CYS A 14 -11.27 12.67 3.82
N PHE A 15 -11.76 11.51 3.44
CA PHE A 15 -12.90 11.33 2.54
C PHE A 15 -14.25 11.32 3.26
N TRP A 16 -14.27 11.15 4.58
CA TRP A 16 -15.51 11.02 5.36
C TRP A 16 -16.22 12.35 5.53
N PRO A 17 -17.56 12.34 5.65
CA PRO A 17 -18.29 13.51 6.12
C PRO A 17 -17.74 13.97 7.47
N LYS A 18 -17.30 15.22 7.57
CA LYS A 18 -16.65 15.79 8.78
C LYS A 18 -15.37 15.06 9.22
N GLY A 19 -14.70 14.35 8.33
CA GLY A 19 -13.47 13.61 8.63
C GLY A 19 -12.34 14.48 9.19
N GLY A 20 -12.28 15.74 8.78
CA GLY A 20 -11.34 16.72 9.35
C GLY A 20 -11.48 16.89 10.88
N ASN A 21 -12.70 16.78 11.42
CA ASN A 21 -12.92 16.84 12.87
C ASN A 21 -12.31 15.61 13.56
N SER A 22 -12.44 14.43 12.97
CA SER A 22 -11.84 13.21 13.51
C SER A 22 -10.32 13.30 13.51
N LEU A 23 -9.71 13.73 12.40
CA LEU A 23 -8.27 13.92 12.31
C LEU A 23 -7.75 14.96 13.31
N GLN A 24 -8.49 16.05 13.52
CA GLN A 24 -8.14 17.04 14.52
C GLN A 24 -8.21 16.46 15.94
N SER A 25 -9.23 15.67 16.26
CA SER A 25 -9.35 15.01 17.58
C SER A 25 -8.21 14.01 17.80
N TYR A 26 -7.78 13.29 16.78
CA TYR A 26 -6.62 12.37 16.86
C TYR A 26 -5.34 13.16 17.13
N ARG A 27 -5.15 14.27 16.45
CA ARG A 27 -4.01 15.17 16.68
C ARG A 27 -3.98 15.71 18.12
N GLU A 28 -5.12 16.17 18.63
CA GLU A 28 -5.23 16.67 19.99
C GLU A 28 -4.91 15.60 21.03
N TYR A 29 -5.37 14.37 20.79
CA TYR A 29 -5.07 13.22 21.65
C TYR A 29 -3.56 12.90 21.64
N ALA A 30 -2.94 12.89 20.48
CA ALA A 30 -1.50 12.66 20.36
C ALA A 30 -0.69 13.76 21.09
N LEU A 31 -1.06 15.01 20.90
CA LEU A 31 -0.43 16.15 21.59
C LEU A 31 -0.58 16.07 23.11
N PHE A 32 -1.71 15.57 23.62
CA PHE A 32 -1.92 15.34 25.06
C PHE A 32 -0.88 14.35 25.63
N TYR A 33 -0.50 13.33 24.87
CA TYR A 33 0.56 12.39 25.24
C TYR A 33 1.99 12.92 24.96
N GLY A 34 2.11 14.11 24.37
CA GLY A 34 3.40 14.74 24.09
C GLY A 34 4.03 14.32 22.77
N TYR A 35 3.25 13.76 21.87
CA TYR A 35 3.70 13.46 20.51
C TYR A 35 3.51 14.64 19.57
N ASP A 36 4.49 14.89 18.72
CA ASP A 36 4.29 15.72 17.54
C ASP A 36 3.60 14.89 16.45
N THR A 37 2.71 15.52 15.68
CA THR A 37 1.90 14.82 14.68
C THR A 37 1.88 15.53 13.35
N THR A 38 1.84 14.74 12.29
CA THR A 38 1.56 15.21 10.95
C THR A 38 0.37 14.47 10.34
N LEU A 39 -0.34 15.16 9.47
CA LEU A 39 -1.47 14.66 8.70
C LEU A 39 -1.12 14.72 7.22
N PRO A 40 -1.81 13.95 6.36
CA PRO A 40 -1.71 14.12 4.92
C PRO A 40 -1.91 15.59 4.54
N GLY A 41 -0.91 16.18 3.88
CA GLY A 41 -0.98 17.57 3.47
C GLY A 41 -0.92 18.62 4.59
N ASP A 42 -0.22 18.37 5.68
CA ASP A 42 -0.11 19.31 6.81
C ASP A 42 0.42 20.68 6.36
N PRO A 43 -0.37 21.78 6.53
CA PRO A 43 -0.01 23.10 6.02
C PRO A 43 1.31 23.63 6.54
N LYS A 44 1.70 23.33 7.78
CA LYS A 44 2.92 23.84 8.39
C LYS A 44 4.20 23.41 7.69
N LYS A 45 4.22 22.18 7.17
CA LYS A 45 5.35 21.66 6.40
C LYS A 45 5.34 22.11 4.95
N MET A 46 4.19 22.59 4.50
CA MET A 46 3.95 22.97 3.12
C MET A 46 4.28 24.43 2.83
N GLU A 47 4.29 25.32 3.85
CA GLU A 47 4.40 26.77 3.64
C GLU A 47 5.65 27.17 2.83
N GLU A 48 6.78 26.54 3.04
CA GLU A 48 8.01 26.85 2.29
C GLU A 48 7.93 26.31 0.85
N LYS A 49 7.47 25.08 0.67
CA LYS A 49 7.33 24.46 -0.66
C LYS A 49 6.21 25.09 -1.50
N MET A 50 5.14 25.57 -0.86
CA MET A 50 4.04 26.24 -1.56
C MET A 50 4.41 27.59 -2.15
N LYS A 51 5.43 28.26 -1.62
CA LYS A 51 5.88 29.56 -2.15
C LYS A 51 6.45 29.47 -3.57
N GLU A 52 6.98 28.31 -3.93
CA GLU A 52 7.62 28.07 -5.23
C GLU A 52 6.68 27.40 -6.24
N ARG A 53 5.46 27.03 -5.82
CA ARG A 53 4.53 26.29 -6.65
C ARG A 53 3.43 27.17 -7.24
N LYS A 54 2.94 26.76 -8.40
CA LYS A 54 1.71 27.27 -8.98
C LYS A 54 0.57 27.17 -7.95
N PRO A 55 -0.27 28.21 -7.80
CA PRO A 55 -1.41 28.17 -6.90
C PRO A 55 -2.32 26.97 -7.19
N PHE A 56 -2.82 26.28 -6.16
CA PHE A 56 -3.63 25.06 -6.31
C PHE A 56 -4.87 25.27 -7.21
N GLY A 57 -5.48 26.47 -7.15
CA GLY A 57 -6.62 26.84 -7.99
C GLY A 57 -6.31 26.95 -9.49
N GLU A 58 -5.05 27.19 -9.84
CA GLU A 58 -4.57 27.32 -11.23
C GLU A 58 -4.02 26.00 -11.79
N MET A 59 -3.86 24.98 -10.95
CA MET A 59 -3.41 23.65 -11.35
C MET A 59 -4.50 22.90 -12.10
N THR A 60 -4.09 22.11 -13.10
CA THR A 60 -4.95 21.08 -13.69
C THR A 60 -5.30 20.01 -12.65
N LYS A 61 -6.31 19.20 -12.88
CA LYS A 61 -6.68 18.09 -11.97
C LYS A 61 -5.50 17.16 -11.72
N LYS A 62 -4.76 16.80 -12.76
CA LYS A 62 -3.57 15.93 -12.66
C LYS A 62 -2.45 16.58 -11.85
N GLU A 63 -2.16 17.87 -12.06
CA GLU A 63 -1.17 18.60 -11.26
C GLU A 63 -1.56 18.69 -9.78
N ARG A 64 -2.87 18.80 -9.47
CA ARG A 64 -3.38 18.76 -8.09
C ARG A 64 -3.12 17.41 -7.43
N GLY A 65 -3.41 16.29 -8.12
CA GLY A 65 -3.12 14.95 -7.63
C GLY A 65 -1.64 14.77 -7.29
N ALA A 66 -0.75 15.15 -8.22
CA ALA A 66 0.69 15.09 -8.00
C ALA A 66 1.15 15.97 -6.82
N SER A 67 0.57 17.17 -6.70
CA SER A 67 0.86 18.08 -5.58
C SER A 67 0.43 17.48 -4.23
N ILE A 68 -0.71 16.78 -4.17
CA ILE A 68 -1.18 16.12 -2.94
C ILE A 68 -0.25 14.95 -2.58
N LEU A 69 0.12 14.10 -3.53
CA LEU A 69 1.09 13.02 -3.29
C LEU A 69 2.40 13.56 -2.70
N GLU A 70 2.95 14.62 -3.31
CA GLU A 70 4.17 15.23 -2.81
C GLU A 70 3.98 15.82 -1.40
N ASN A 71 2.79 16.32 -1.10
CA ASN A 71 2.44 16.82 0.22
C ASN A 71 2.42 15.70 1.27
N CYS A 72 1.80 14.56 0.95
CA CYS A 72 1.80 13.38 1.81
C CYS A 72 3.24 12.90 2.05
N ALA A 73 4.04 12.76 1.01
CA ALA A 73 5.44 12.36 1.13
C ALA A 73 6.25 13.32 2.02
N THR A 74 6.10 14.64 1.81
CA THR A 74 6.78 15.66 2.63
C THR A 74 6.31 15.63 4.09
N SER A 75 5.02 15.39 4.33
CA SER A 75 4.49 15.29 5.69
C SER A 75 5.07 14.09 6.45
N MET A 76 5.59 13.10 5.73
CA MET A 76 6.24 11.93 6.30
C MET A 76 7.76 12.06 6.46
N ASP A 77 8.40 13.15 6.02
CA ASP A 77 9.87 13.27 5.97
C ASP A 77 10.57 12.99 7.30
N ASP A 78 10.03 13.43 8.41
CA ASP A 78 10.59 13.25 9.76
C ASP A 78 9.68 12.39 10.67
N THR A 79 8.77 11.63 10.07
CA THR A 79 7.92 10.67 10.77
C THR A 79 8.76 9.49 11.29
N THR A 80 8.48 9.08 12.52
CA THR A 80 9.09 7.91 13.17
C THR A 80 8.10 6.78 13.38
N ALA A 81 6.81 7.09 13.38
CA ALA A 81 5.75 6.09 13.47
C ALA A 81 4.52 6.49 12.65
N ILE A 82 3.87 5.52 12.01
CA ILE A 82 2.59 5.66 11.34
C ILE A 82 1.49 4.95 12.14
N LEU A 83 0.34 5.61 12.29
CA LEU A 83 -0.88 5.03 12.86
C LEU A 83 -1.96 5.04 11.78
N ALA A 84 -2.31 3.85 11.27
CA ALA A 84 -3.13 3.70 10.09
C ALA A 84 -4.50 3.09 10.38
N ASN A 85 -5.55 3.69 9.81
CA ASN A 85 -6.90 3.14 9.82
C ASN A 85 -7.08 2.12 8.69
N LEU A 86 -7.30 0.87 9.03
CA LEU A 86 -7.53 -0.25 8.11
C LEU A 86 -8.98 -0.76 8.13
N ASP A 87 -9.94 0.07 8.51
CA ASP A 87 -11.35 -0.26 8.30
C ASP A 87 -11.65 -0.33 6.79
N ASN A 88 -12.61 -1.15 6.42
CA ASN A 88 -13.04 -1.32 5.03
C ASN A 88 -13.39 0.01 4.36
N TYR A 89 -12.93 0.20 3.14
CA TYR A 89 -13.14 1.40 2.33
C TYR A 89 -13.64 1.04 0.93
N ARG A 90 -14.84 1.45 0.59
CA ARG A 90 -15.50 1.20 -0.72
C ARG A 90 -15.47 -0.26 -1.18
N GLY A 91 -15.42 -1.21 -0.27
CA GLY A 91 -15.34 -2.63 -0.56
C GLY A 91 -14.95 -3.42 0.69
N PHE A 92 -14.27 -4.53 0.49
CA PHE A 92 -13.81 -5.40 1.56
C PHE A 92 -12.35 -5.16 1.97
N SER A 93 -11.65 -4.27 1.26
CA SER A 93 -10.27 -3.89 1.53
C SER A 93 -10.18 -2.53 2.22
N PRO A 94 -9.11 -2.26 2.96
CA PRO A 94 -8.78 -0.91 3.39
C PRO A 94 -8.51 0.03 2.21
N ASP A 95 -8.42 1.33 2.48
CA ASP A 95 -8.04 2.35 1.51
C ASP A 95 -6.62 2.11 0.97
N GLY A 96 -6.49 1.99 -0.33
CA GLY A 96 -5.22 1.74 -1.01
C GLY A 96 -4.20 2.85 -0.78
N GLY A 97 -4.64 4.10 -0.71
CA GLY A 97 -3.78 5.25 -0.40
C GLY A 97 -3.18 5.16 1.00
N THR A 98 -3.98 4.77 1.98
CA THR A 98 -3.51 4.51 3.36
C THR A 98 -2.47 3.39 3.39
N ILE A 99 -2.69 2.30 2.66
CA ILE A 99 -1.75 1.18 2.59
C ILE A 99 -0.46 1.61 1.87
N PHE A 100 -0.56 2.40 0.83
CA PHE A 100 0.60 3.01 0.17
C PHE A 100 1.45 3.82 1.16
N GLU A 101 0.81 4.62 2.01
CA GLU A 101 1.50 5.39 3.07
C GLU A 101 2.19 4.48 4.10
N ILE A 102 1.58 3.33 4.46
CA ILE A 102 2.24 2.32 5.31
C ILE A 102 3.51 1.78 4.63
N GLY A 103 3.44 1.45 3.34
CA GLY A 103 4.58 0.99 2.56
C GLY A 103 5.72 2.01 2.53
N MET A 104 5.40 3.29 2.33
CA MET A 104 6.38 4.39 2.42
C MET A 104 7.03 4.46 3.80
N ALA A 105 6.23 4.43 4.87
CA ALA A 105 6.70 4.49 6.25
C ALA A 105 7.60 3.30 6.59
N TYR A 106 7.20 2.10 6.19
CA TYR A 106 7.98 0.87 6.39
C TYR A 106 9.33 0.93 5.68
N ALA A 107 9.36 1.32 4.41
CA ALA A 107 10.60 1.43 3.64
C ALA A 107 11.58 2.43 4.25
N LYS A 108 11.07 3.44 4.95
CA LYS A 108 11.83 4.45 5.69
C LYS A 108 12.32 3.97 7.05
N GLY A 109 11.84 2.84 7.54
CA GLY A 109 12.18 2.29 8.86
C GLY A 109 11.31 2.83 10.01
N CYS A 110 10.16 3.43 9.71
CA CYS A 110 9.20 3.87 10.73
C CYS A 110 8.55 2.68 11.44
N LYS A 111 8.13 2.90 12.68
CA LYS A 111 7.26 1.97 13.41
C LYS A 111 5.87 2.00 12.76
N CYS A 112 5.38 0.84 12.30
CA CYS A 112 4.06 0.76 11.66
C CYS A 112 3.04 0.16 12.62
N TYR A 113 2.00 0.94 12.93
CA TYR A 113 0.86 0.54 13.74
C TYR A 113 -0.41 0.75 12.95
N ALA A 114 -1.34 -0.20 13.07
CA ALA A 114 -2.62 -0.05 12.41
C ALA A 114 -3.77 -0.60 13.26
N TYR A 115 -4.94 -0.05 13.05
CA TYR A 115 -6.15 -0.42 13.77
C TYR A 115 -7.30 -0.70 12.80
N THR A 116 -8.17 -1.60 13.24
CA THR A 116 -9.43 -1.89 12.57
C THR A 116 -10.47 -2.35 13.59
N ARG A 117 -11.73 -2.14 13.28
CA ARG A 117 -12.84 -2.69 14.06
C ARG A 117 -13.13 -4.15 13.76
N ASP A 118 -12.61 -4.67 12.65
CA ASP A 118 -12.85 -6.05 12.19
C ASP A 118 -11.54 -6.83 12.03
N MET A 119 -11.20 -7.64 13.03
CA MET A 119 -10.01 -8.49 13.07
C MET A 119 -10.30 -9.94 12.65
N ARG A 120 -11.48 -10.23 12.09
CA ARG A 120 -11.74 -11.56 11.53
C ARG A 120 -10.72 -11.88 10.42
N PRO A 121 -10.43 -13.16 10.17
CA PRO A 121 -9.62 -13.57 9.02
C PRO A 121 -10.10 -12.92 7.72
N VAL A 122 -9.17 -12.58 6.84
CA VAL A 122 -9.49 -11.88 5.59
C VAL A 122 -10.55 -12.64 4.77
N GLY A 123 -10.46 -13.97 4.72
CA GLY A 123 -11.45 -14.80 4.03
C GLY A 123 -12.87 -14.67 4.58
N GLU A 124 -13.05 -14.50 5.88
CA GLU A 124 -14.36 -14.32 6.51
C GLU A 124 -15.01 -12.96 6.27
N LYS A 125 -14.22 -11.97 5.87
CA LYS A 125 -14.72 -10.62 5.52
C LYS A 125 -15.39 -10.59 4.15
N PHE A 126 -15.06 -11.53 3.26
CA PHE A 126 -15.60 -11.60 1.92
C PHE A 126 -16.92 -12.38 1.90
N THR A 127 -18.01 -11.64 1.84
CA THR A 127 -19.37 -12.23 1.82
C THR A 127 -19.90 -12.45 0.39
N ALA A 128 -19.23 -11.89 -0.62
CA ALA A 128 -19.68 -11.91 -2.02
C ALA A 128 -18.98 -12.96 -2.89
N GLY A 129 -18.14 -13.82 -2.32
CA GLY A 129 -17.40 -14.82 -3.07
C GLY A 129 -18.02 -16.21 -3.00
N THR A 130 -17.57 -17.10 -3.87
CA THR A 130 -17.89 -18.53 -3.81
C THR A 130 -16.81 -19.26 -3.01
N TRP A 131 -17.22 -19.89 -1.93
CA TRP A 131 -16.37 -20.75 -1.12
C TRP A 131 -16.17 -22.09 -1.79
N THR A 132 -14.91 -22.49 -1.96
CA THR A 132 -14.54 -23.88 -2.26
C THR A 132 -13.89 -24.50 -1.02
N ALA A 133 -13.57 -25.80 -1.07
CA ALA A 133 -12.90 -26.47 0.06
C ALA A 133 -11.50 -25.88 0.36
N GLU A 134 -10.88 -25.21 -0.61
CA GLU A 134 -9.47 -24.79 -0.55
C GLU A 134 -9.30 -23.28 -0.69
N THR A 135 -10.28 -22.57 -1.26
CA THR A 135 -10.15 -21.15 -1.54
C THR A 135 -11.49 -20.44 -1.65
N ILE A 136 -11.45 -19.11 -1.64
CA ILE A 136 -12.57 -18.24 -1.94
C ILE A 136 -12.28 -17.57 -3.28
N ILE A 137 -13.23 -17.63 -4.20
CA ILE A 137 -13.14 -17.01 -5.51
C ILE A 137 -14.18 -15.90 -5.61
N ASP A 138 -13.76 -14.70 -5.98
CA ASP A 138 -14.65 -13.56 -6.16
C ASP A 138 -15.52 -13.69 -7.44
N GLU A 139 -16.42 -12.73 -7.64
CA GLU A 139 -17.31 -12.69 -8.82
C GLU A 139 -16.55 -12.56 -10.15
N LYS A 140 -15.31 -12.12 -10.13
CA LYS A 140 -14.42 -11.98 -11.29
C LYS A 140 -13.49 -13.17 -11.47
N GLY A 141 -13.65 -14.24 -10.67
CA GLY A 141 -12.81 -15.44 -10.71
C GLY A 141 -11.44 -15.30 -10.05
N ARG A 142 -11.22 -14.26 -9.22
CA ARG A 142 -9.93 -14.03 -8.56
C ARG A 142 -9.91 -14.69 -7.19
N VAL A 143 -8.74 -15.20 -6.82
CA VAL A 143 -8.53 -15.84 -5.52
C VAL A 143 -8.41 -14.81 -4.39
N VAL A 144 -9.21 -15.00 -3.34
CA VAL A 144 -9.09 -14.23 -2.09
C VAL A 144 -7.99 -14.83 -1.24
N PRO A 145 -7.06 -14.04 -0.70
CA PRO A 145 -6.09 -14.54 0.27
C PRO A 145 -6.79 -15.18 1.47
N ASN A 146 -6.59 -16.48 1.67
CA ASN A 146 -7.16 -17.21 2.82
C ASN A 146 -6.04 -17.69 3.73
N ILE A 147 -5.45 -16.78 4.46
CA ILE A 147 -4.30 -17.04 5.31
C ILE A 147 -4.63 -17.12 6.81
N ASP A 148 -5.92 -17.22 7.15
CA ASP A 148 -6.43 -17.21 8.53
C ASP A 148 -5.97 -16.02 9.38
N LEU A 149 -5.63 -14.91 8.73
CA LEU A 149 -5.18 -13.67 9.37
C LEU A 149 -6.07 -12.49 8.94
N PRO A 150 -6.09 -11.41 9.71
CA PRO A 150 -7.03 -10.30 9.47
C PRO A 150 -6.76 -9.50 8.22
N PHE A 151 -5.55 -9.58 7.67
CA PHE A 151 -5.13 -8.88 6.46
C PHE A 151 -4.17 -9.75 5.64
N SER A 152 -3.83 -9.29 4.46
CA SER A 152 -2.85 -9.91 3.58
C SER A 152 -1.42 -9.81 4.14
N VAL A 153 -0.50 -10.51 3.50
CA VAL A 153 0.87 -10.76 3.99
C VAL A 153 1.61 -9.48 4.34
N ASP A 154 1.58 -8.47 3.46
CA ASP A 154 2.39 -7.26 3.66
C ASP A 154 1.90 -6.41 4.83
N ILE A 155 0.59 -6.38 5.06
CA ILE A 155 0.02 -5.66 6.20
C ILE A 155 0.35 -6.37 7.52
N VAL A 156 0.16 -7.70 7.57
CA VAL A 156 0.48 -8.47 8.78
C VAL A 156 1.99 -8.46 9.04
N GLY A 157 2.80 -8.51 7.99
CA GLY A 157 4.26 -8.51 8.09
C GLY A 157 4.85 -7.18 8.55
N SER A 158 4.25 -6.07 8.15
CA SER A 158 4.78 -4.73 8.43
C SER A 158 4.22 -4.08 9.68
N CYS A 159 2.95 -4.32 10.02
CA CYS A 159 2.23 -3.56 11.04
C CYS A 159 2.03 -4.33 12.34
N LYS A 160 2.10 -3.62 13.46
CA LYS A 160 1.49 -4.07 14.70
C LYS A 160 0.01 -3.72 14.67
N LEU A 161 -0.84 -4.76 14.65
CA LEU A 161 -2.29 -4.64 14.48
C LEU A 161 -3.04 -4.66 15.80
N ILE A 162 -4.08 -3.85 15.93
CA ILE A 162 -4.99 -3.88 17.08
C ILE A 162 -6.45 -3.78 16.62
N GLN A 163 -7.31 -4.55 17.28
CA GLN A 163 -8.75 -4.35 17.15
C GLN A 163 -9.18 -3.16 18.01
N GLY A 164 -9.73 -2.13 17.39
CA GLY A 164 -10.14 -0.93 18.10
C GLY A 164 -10.20 0.31 17.22
N THR A 165 -9.85 1.41 17.81
CA THR A 165 -9.88 2.75 17.24
C THR A 165 -8.48 3.37 17.19
N TYR A 166 -8.38 4.59 16.66
CA TYR A 166 -7.16 5.37 16.72
C TYR A 166 -6.58 5.47 18.15
N TYR A 167 -7.44 5.66 19.13
CA TYR A 167 -7.03 5.84 20.53
C TYR A 167 -6.37 4.58 21.10
N ASP A 168 -6.98 3.40 20.82
CA ASP A 168 -6.42 2.11 21.23
C ASP A 168 -5.05 1.86 20.55
N CYS A 169 -4.92 2.24 19.28
CA CYS A 169 -3.70 2.10 18.52
C CYS A 169 -2.58 3.00 19.07
N GLN A 170 -2.87 4.24 19.40
CA GLN A 170 -1.92 5.16 20.00
C GLN A 170 -1.52 4.73 21.42
N ASP A 171 -2.45 4.21 22.21
CA ASP A 171 -2.16 3.69 23.55
C ASP A 171 -1.23 2.47 23.48
N LEU A 172 -1.42 1.60 22.49
CA LEU A 172 -0.53 0.48 22.23
C LEU A 172 0.89 0.96 21.89
N LEU A 173 1.02 1.90 20.95
CA LEU A 173 2.31 2.51 20.61
C LEU A 173 2.97 3.14 21.86
N THR A 174 2.18 3.90 22.64
CA THR A 174 2.67 4.55 23.86
C THR A 174 3.18 3.56 24.89
N THR A 175 2.49 2.42 25.04
CA THR A 175 2.89 1.33 25.92
C THR A 175 4.21 0.72 25.44
N ASP A 176 4.31 0.41 24.15
CA ASP A 176 5.52 -0.17 23.56
C ASP A 176 6.76 0.73 23.73
N ILE A 177 6.58 2.04 23.50
CA ILE A 177 7.66 3.03 23.67
C ILE A 177 8.10 3.11 25.15
N ARG A 178 7.16 3.05 26.10
CA ARG A 178 7.45 3.13 27.54
C ARG A 178 8.14 1.89 28.07
N GLU A 179 7.78 0.72 27.55
CA GLU A 179 8.34 -0.57 27.98
C GLU A 179 9.66 -0.93 27.32
N GLU A 180 10.16 -0.10 26.42
CA GLU A 180 11.46 -0.15 25.71
C GLU A 180 11.80 -1.42 24.95
N SER A 181 11.09 -2.50 25.04
CA SER A 181 11.67 -3.71 24.44
C SER A 181 10.70 -4.79 24.09
N LYS A 182 9.50 -4.66 24.52
CA LYS A 182 8.55 -5.74 24.42
C LYS A 182 7.53 -5.50 23.34
N ALA A 183 7.88 -4.74 22.29
CA ALA A 183 7.28 -4.88 20.99
C ALA A 183 7.59 -6.27 20.42
N LYS A 184 7.42 -7.30 21.26
CA LYS A 184 7.00 -8.59 20.78
C LYS A 184 5.59 -8.34 20.31
N ALA A 185 5.57 -7.74 19.15
CA ALA A 185 4.39 -7.62 18.37
C ALA A 185 3.57 -8.89 18.50
N MET A 186 2.34 -8.79 18.08
CA MET A 186 1.55 -9.93 17.63
C MET A 186 2.28 -10.72 16.52
N ARG A 187 3.54 -10.41 16.26
CA ARG A 187 4.44 -11.13 15.38
C ARG A 187 4.88 -12.36 16.13
N GLY A 188 4.64 -13.52 15.60
CA GLY A 188 5.25 -14.77 16.01
C GLY A 188 6.78 -14.67 16.00
N THR A 189 7.46 -15.75 16.19
CA THR A 189 8.92 -15.80 16.19
C THR A 189 9.41 -15.44 14.79
N ARG A 190 10.00 -14.27 14.65
CA ARG A 190 10.72 -13.90 13.43
C ARG A 190 12.12 -14.51 13.50
N GLY A 191 12.57 -15.10 12.40
CA GLY A 191 13.93 -15.59 12.24
C GLY A 191 15.00 -14.49 12.26
N GLU A 192 16.17 -14.78 11.73
CA GLU A 192 17.26 -13.82 11.60
C GLU A 192 16.81 -12.56 10.83
N PRO A 193 17.35 -11.39 11.19
CA PRO A 193 17.02 -10.15 10.50
C PRO A 193 17.26 -10.23 8.98
N VAL A 194 16.29 -9.80 8.21
CA VAL A 194 16.42 -9.75 6.75
C VAL A 194 17.15 -8.46 6.36
N PRO A 195 18.03 -8.51 5.33
CA PRO A 195 18.72 -7.32 4.86
C PRO A 195 17.76 -6.21 4.49
N MET A 196 18.04 -4.98 4.92
CA MET A 196 17.29 -3.78 4.55
C MET A 196 17.82 -3.14 3.26
N GLU A 197 18.82 -3.72 2.65
CA GLU A 197 19.46 -3.28 1.41
C GLU A 197 19.20 -4.28 0.30
N ALA A 198 19.42 -3.86 -0.95
CA ALA A 198 19.33 -4.75 -2.10
C ALA A 198 20.42 -5.82 -2.04
N THR A 199 20.05 -7.06 -2.30
CA THR A 199 20.93 -8.23 -2.24
C THR A 199 21.13 -8.90 -3.60
N MET A 200 20.35 -8.48 -4.62
CA MET A 200 20.41 -9.00 -5.98
C MET A 200 21.20 -8.04 -6.88
N THR A 201 22.03 -8.59 -7.74
CA THR A 201 22.74 -7.85 -8.78
C THR A 201 22.45 -8.47 -10.14
N SER A 202 22.37 -7.66 -11.18
CA SER A 202 22.17 -8.10 -12.56
C SER A 202 22.80 -7.12 -13.54
N ASP A 203 23.28 -7.63 -14.70
CA ASP A 203 23.74 -6.79 -15.81
C ASP A 203 22.58 -6.13 -16.58
N LYS A 204 21.38 -6.57 -16.33
CA LYS A 204 20.14 -6.04 -16.93
C LYS A 204 19.29 -5.40 -15.83
N PRO A 205 18.46 -4.39 -16.15
CA PRO A 205 17.51 -3.85 -15.17
C PRO A 205 16.60 -4.96 -14.62
N ILE A 206 16.43 -4.98 -13.31
CA ILE A 206 15.60 -5.94 -12.62
C ILE A 206 14.18 -5.40 -12.57
N VAL A 207 13.22 -6.13 -13.14
CA VAL A 207 11.77 -5.82 -13.06
C VAL A 207 11.10 -6.78 -12.11
N TYR A 208 10.50 -6.25 -11.06
CA TYR A 208 9.59 -6.99 -10.20
C TYR A 208 8.16 -6.83 -10.69
N PHE A 209 7.53 -7.95 -11.07
CA PHE A 209 6.12 -7.99 -11.45
C PHE A 209 5.27 -8.17 -10.18
N CYS A 210 4.54 -7.14 -9.81
CA CYS A 210 3.75 -7.06 -8.59
C CYS A 210 2.26 -7.20 -8.94
N ASP A 211 1.63 -8.26 -8.50
CA ASP A 211 0.21 -8.52 -8.78
C ASP A 211 -0.51 -9.19 -7.61
N PHE A 212 -1.83 -9.35 -7.76
CA PHE A 212 -2.68 -9.94 -6.73
C PHE A 212 -2.90 -11.47 -6.91
N ASP A 213 -2.48 -12.06 -8.03
CA ASP A 213 -2.69 -13.49 -8.29
C ASP A 213 -1.70 -14.39 -7.53
N ARG A 214 -0.78 -13.79 -6.79
CA ARG A 214 0.26 -14.48 -6.01
C ARG A 214 -0.27 -15.55 -5.04
N TYR A 215 -1.55 -15.48 -4.68
CA TYR A 215 -2.22 -16.43 -3.81
C TYR A 215 -2.93 -17.58 -4.57
N ASP A 216 -2.96 -17.53 -5.91
CA ASP A 216 -3.51 -18.61 -6.71
C ASP A 216 -2.49 -19.76 -6.81
N ALA A 217 -2.92 -20.96 -6.42
CA ALA A 217 -2.10 -22.17 -6.52
C ALA A 217 -1.63 -22.48 -7.96
N ASN A 218 -2.35 -22.00 -8.97
CA ASN A 218 -2.06 -22.22 -10.38
C ASN A 218 -1.32 -21.04 -11.05
N VAL A 219 -0.87 -20.06 -10.28
CA VAL A 219 -0.21 -18.85 -10.82
C VAL A 219 1.10 -19.12 -11.57
N GLY A 220 1.68 -20.31 -11.42
CA GLY A 220 2.96 -20.68 -12.01
C GLY A 220 3.02 -20.50 -13.53
N GLU A 221 1.95 -20.85 -14.27
CA GLU A 221 1.90 -20.66 -15.73
C GLU A 221 1.90 -19.18 -16.12
N LYS A 222 1.11 -18.35 -15.40
CA LYS A 222 1.10 -16.90 -15.58
C LYS A 222 2.49 -16.32 -15.37
N TYR A 223 3.12 -16.67 -14.26
CA TYR A 223 4.43 -16.13 -13.92
C TYR A 223 5.54 -16.61 -14.86
N ALA A 224 5.49 -17.84 -15.34
CA ALA A 224 6.41 -18.31 -16.39
C ALA A 224 6.27 -17.49 -17.68
N LYS A 225 5.03 -17.18 -18.10
CA LYS A 225 4.77 -16.31 -19.25
C LYS A 225 5.29 -14.90 -19.02
N VAL A 226 5.02 -14.30 -17.86
CA VAL A 226 5.50 -12.95 -17.50
C VAL A 226 7.00 -12.88 -17.57
N LYS A 227 7.71 -13.85 -16.97
CA LYS A 227 9.18 -13.92 -17.01
C LYS A 227 9.70 -13.99 -18.45
N ALA A 228 9.13 -14.88 -19.27
CA ALA A 228 9.55 -15.02 -20.66
C ALA A 228 9.39 -13.71 -21.46
N LEU A 229 8.31 -12.95 -21.23
CA LEU A 229 8.06 -11.66 -21.89
C LEU A 229 9.06 -10.59 -21.43
N LEU A 230 9.31 -10.47 -20.13
CA LEU A 230 10.27 -9.51 -19.57
C LEU A 230 11.70 -9.83 -20.02
N GLU A 231 12.10 -11.10 -19.99
CA GLU A 231 13.42 -11.54 -20.42
C GLU A 231 13.64 -11.30 -21.94
N ALA A 232 12.62 -11.55 -22.76
CA ALA A 232 12.64 -11.24 -24.19
C ALA A 232 12.75 -9.73 -24.46
N ALA A 233 12.21 -8.91 -23.59
CA ALA A 233 12.32 -7.45 -23.64
C ALA A 233 13.66 -6.90 -23.09
N GLY A 234 14.54 -7.77 -22.57
CA GLY A 234 15.88 -7.41 -22.12
C GLY A 234 16.02 -7.13 -20.63
N PHE A 235 15.07 -7.54 -19.80
CA PHE A 235 15.09 -7.39 -18.36
C PHE A 235 15.51 -8.67 -17.62
N THR A 236 15.85 -8.53 -16.36
CA THR A 236 15.87 -9.63 -15.39
C THR A 236 14.51 -9.62 -14.68
N ALA A 237 13.76 -10.71 -14.82
CA ALA A 237 12.41 -10.81 -14.31
C ALA A 237 12.35 -11.44 -12.91
N VAL A 238 11.57 -10.83 -12.02
CA VAL A 238 11.27 -11.33 -10.67
C VAL A 238 9.76 -11.32 -10.48
N VAL A 239 9.22 -12.40 -9.91
CA VAL A 239 7.79 -12.55 -9.59
C VAL A 239 7.61 -12.91 -8.11
N PRO A 240 6.42 -12.73 -7.52
CA PRO A 240 6.21 -12.92 -6.08
C PRO A 240 6.57 -14.31 -5.54
N THR A 241 6.47 -15.36 -6.36
CA THR A 241 6.83 -16.73 -5.96
C THR A 241 8.31 -17.05 -6.00
N ASP A 242 9.15 -16.14 -6.48
CA ASP A 242 10.59 -16.33 -6.45
C ASP A 242 11.16 -16.24 -5.05
N LYS A 243 12.29 -16.90 -4.83
CA LYS A 243 13.05 -16.78 -3.58
C LYS A 243 13.94 -15.55 -3.66
N ALA A 244 13.76 -14.63 -2.73
CA ALA A 244 14.61 -13.43 -2.67
C ALA A 244 16.00 -13.79 -2.11
N PRO A 245 17.12 -13.40 -2.77
CA PRO A 245 18.45 -13.62 -2.25
C PRO A 245 18.62 -12.96 -0.86
N GLY A 246 19.26 -13.69 0.05
CA GLY A 246 19.52 -13.23 1.42
C GLY A 246 18.34 -13.42 2.38
N VAL A 247 17.19 -13.89 1.91
CA VAL A 247 16.04 -14.25 2.74
C VAL A 247 16.06 -15.75 2.98
N PRO A 248 16.08 -16.22 4.25
CA PRO A 248 15.97 -17.64 4.55
C PRO A 248 14.67 -18.24 4.02
N VAL A 249 14.70 -19.49 3.59
CA VAL A 249 13.49 -20.25 3.25
C VAL A 249 13.02 -20.99 4.48
N LEU A 250 11.80 -20.73 4.91
CA LEU A 250 11.18 -21.44 6.00
C LEU A 250 10.46 -22.68 5.45
N GLU A 251 11.01 -23.86 5.72
CA GLU A 251 10.40 -25.13 5.33
C GLU A 251 9.61 -25.72 6.51
N ASP A 252 8.50 -26.37 6.21
CA ASP A 252 7.70 -27.19 7.16
C ASP A 252 7.37 -26.50 8.50
N CYS A 253 7.03 -25.22 8.48
CA CYS A 253 6.66 -24.47 9.67
C CYS A 253 5.12 -24.48 9.86
N GLU A 254 4.66 -24.96 11.02
CA GLU A 254 3.24 -24.95 11.38
C GLU A 254 2.78 -23.58 11.92
N ASP A 255 3.70 -22.72 12.35
CA ASP A 255 3.38 -21.38 12.83
C ASP A 255 2.97 -20.47 11.66
N ARG A 256 1.69 -20.16 11.60
CA ARG A 256 1.11 -19.35 10.52
C ARG A 256 1.72 -17.94 10.46
N TYR A 257 2.01 -17.34 11.59
CA TYR A 257 2.66 -16.02 11.60
C TYR A 257 4.09 -16.09 11.07
N ALA A 258 4.86 -17.11 11.48
CA ALA A 258 6.20 -17.31 10.97
C ALA A 258 6.22 -17.51 9.45
N GLN A 259 5.25 -18.27 8.89
CA GLN A 259 5.09 -18.44 7.44
C GLN A 259 4.83 -17.08 6.75
N VAL A 260 3.88 -16.28 7.29
CA VAL A 260 3.51 -14.99 6.71
C VAL A 260 4.67 -13.99 6.80
N TYR A 261 5.41 -13.95 7.91
CA TYR A 261 6.59 -13.09 8.02
C TYR A 261 7.70 -13.49 7.05
N ASN A 262 7.93 -14.78 6.86
CA ASN A 262 8.91 -15.24 5.89
C ASN A 262 8.47 -14.86 4.46
N GLN A 263 7.20 -15.00 4.15
CA GLN A 263 6.63 -14.57 2.86
C GLN A 263 6.76 -13.06 2.64
N PHE A 264 6.42 -12.28 3.65
CA PHE A 264 6.62 -10.84 3.67
C PHE A 264 8.09 -10.44 3.45
N ASP A 265 9.01 -11.14 4.10
CA ASP A 265 10.44 -10.90 3.94
C ASP A 265 10.91 -11.12 2.49
N HIS A 266 10.35 -12.10 1.79
CA HIS A 266 10.60 -12.27 0.34
C HIS A 266 10.00 -11.12 -0.47
N PHE A 267 8.76 -10.72 -0.24
CA PHE A 267 8.09 -9.66 -1.00
C PHE A 267 8.79 -8.32 -0.84
N GLN A 268 9.03 -7.89 0.41
CA GLN A 268 9.72 -6.63 0.65
C GLN A 268 11.14 -6.62 0.07
N GLN A 269 11.81 -7.78 0.04
CA GLN A 269 13.15 -7.88 -0.55
C GLN A 269 13.11 -7.82 -2.08
N HIS A 270 12.06 -8.32 -2.75
CA HIS A 270 11.88 -8.13 -4.18
C HIS A 270 11.74 -6.65 -4.55
N VAL A 271 10.98 -5.88 -3.77
CA VAL A 271 10.87 -4.43 -3.97
C VAL A 271 12.23 -3.73 -3.77
N ARG A 272 13.04 -4.15 -2.80
CA ARG A 272 14.37 -3.59 -2.59
C ARG A 272 15.33 -3.92 -3.72
N ASN A 273 15.26 -5.13 -4.22
CA ASN A 273 16.14 -5.64 -5.28
C ASN A 273 15.82 -5.10 -6.66
N CYS A 274 14.57 -4.75 -6.96
CA CYS A 274 14.21 -4.31 -8.31
C CYS A 274 14.72 -2.89 -8.62
N ASP A 275 14.92 -2.61 -9.90
CA ASP A 275 15.08 -1.26 -10.43
C ASP A 275 13.74 -0.67 -10.84
N ILE A 276 12.84 -1.54 -11.27
CA ILE A 276 11.54 -1.21 -11.84
C ILE A 276 10.49 -2.10 -11.19
N ILE A 277 9.38 -1.51 -10.72
CA ILE A 277 8.17 -2.25 -10.37
C ILE A 277 7.17 -2.14 -11.52
N LEU A 278 6.62 -3.28 -11.97
CA LEU A 278 5.51 -3.36 -12.90
C LEU A 278 4.31 -3.94 -12.16
N ALA A 279 3.32 -3.10 -11.87
CA ALA A 279 2.21 -3.46 -10.99
C ALA A 279 0.88 -3.64 -11.75
N ASP A 280 0.15 -4.68 -11.40
CA ASP A 280 -1.27 -4.84 -11.73
C ASP A 280 -2.08 -3.99 -10.76
N LEU A 281 -2.64 -2.88 -11.25
CA LEU A 281 -3.40 -1.91 -10.48
C LEU A 281 -4.92 -2.03 -10.70
N ASN A 282 -5.37 -3.14 -11.24
CA ASN A 282 -6.81 -3.39 -11.41
C ASN A 282 -7.54 -3.41 -10.08
N ASP A 283 -8.80 -3.01 -10.12
CA ASP A 283 -9.69 -3.00 -8.97
C ASP A 283 -9.78 -4.40 -8.34
N PHE A 284 -9.55 -4.48 -7.02
CA PHE A 284 -9.56 -5.69 -6.25
C PHE A 284 -10.56 -5.58 -5.08
N TYR A 285 -11.70 -6.27 -5.19
CA TYR A 285 -12.77 -6.26 -4.17
C TYR A 285 -13.35 -4.89 -3.82
N GLY A 286 -13.45 -4.03 -4.79
CA GLY A 286 -13.96 -2.68 -4.67
C GLY A 286 -13.41 -1.82 -5.79
N TYR A 287 -12.95 -0.64 -5.47
CA TYR A 287 -12.38 0.32 -6.43
C TYR A 287 -10.93 0.67 -6.13
N GLU A 288 -10.28 -0.18 -5.35
CA GLU A 288 -8.90 -0.02 -4.91
C GLU A 288 -8.05 -1.20 -5.40
N PRO A 289 -6.72 -1.04 -5.56
CA PRO A 289 -5.82 -2.16 -5.84
C PRO A 289 -5.77 -3.14 -4.67
N ASN A 290 -5.18 -4.30 -4.90
CA ASN A 290 -4.89 -5.25 -3.83
C ASN A 290 -4.01 -4.61 -2.74
N ALA A 291 -4.21 -5.00 -1.48
CA ALA A 291 -3.51 -4.44 -0.35
C ALA A 291 -1.98 -4.64 -0.41
N ASP A 292 -1.51 -5.84 -0.81
CA ASP A 292 -0.07 -6.08 -0.94
C ASP A 292 0.52 -5.26 -2.09
N VAL A 293 -0.16 -5.20 -3.25
CA VAL A 293 0.24 -4.34 -4.37
C VAL A 293 0.33 -2.87 -3.94
N SER A 294 -0.63 -2.42 -3.11
CA SER A 294 -0.64 -1.04 -2.59
C SER A 294 0.53 -0.78 -1.64
N PHE A 295 0.86 -1.73 -0.78
CA PHE A 295 1.99 -1.63 0.13
C PHE A 295 3.33 -1.60 -0.62
N GLU A 296 3.53 -2.54 -1.53
CA GLU A 296 4.73 -2.63 -2.36
C GLU A 296 4.92 -1.38 -3.25
N ALA A 297 3.82 -0.80 -3.75
CA ALA A 297 3.83 0.47 -4.45
C ALA A 297 4.37 1.61 -3.57
N GLY A 298 3.91 1.71 -2.34
CA GLY A 298 4.38 2.70 -1.38
C GLY A 298 5.88 2.52 -1.05
N MET A 299 6.31 1.28 -0.86
CA MET A 299 7.74 0.97 -0.69
C MET A 299 8.56 1.38 -1.91
N ALA A 300 8.12 1.01 -3.12
CA ALA A 300 8.81 1.33 -4.37
C ALA A 300 8.94 2.85 -4.56
N PHE A 301 7.88 3.61 -4.27
CA PHE A 301 7.90 5.07 -4.31
C PHE A 301 8.94 5.66 -3.34
N GLN A 302 8.93 5.23 -2.09
CA GLN A 302 9.88 5.70 -1.08
C GLN A 302 11.33 5.34 -1.43
N LEU A 303 11.56 4.18 -2.02
CA LEU A 303 12.87 3.72 -2.49
C LEU A 303 13.25 4.28 -3.87
N ARG A 304 12.43 5.17 -4.45
CA ARG A 304 12.67 5.83 -5.74
C ARG A 304 12.85 4.87 -6.91
N LYS A 305 12.11 3.75 -6.89
CA LYS A 305 12.09 2.82 -8.01
C LYS A 305 11.34 3.42 -9.21
N LYS A 306 11.64 2.98 -10.43
CA LYS A 306 10.79 3.32 -11.57
C LYS A 306 9.50 2.53 -11.46
N MET A 307 8.35 3.20 -11.66
CA MET A 307 7.03 2.63 -11.37
C MET A 307 6.19 2.62 -12.63
N TYR A 308 5.92 1.44 -13.15
CA TYR A 308 4.98 1.19 -14.24
C TYR A 308 3.81 0.35 -13.75
N GLY A 309 2.59 0.75 -14.10
CA GLY A 309 1.38 0.04 -13.75
C GLY A 309 0.44 -0.10 -14.93
N PHE A 310 -0.40 -1.10 -14.90
CA PHE A 310 -1.42 -1.29 -15.91
C PHE A 310 -2.78 -1.57 -15.28
N MET A 311 -3.82 -1.20 -16.03
CA MET A 311 -5.22 -1.40 -15.68
C MET A 311 -6.02 -1.70 -16.94
N ASP A 312 -7.07 -2.50 -16.81
CA ASP A 312 -8.03 -2.78 -17.89
C ASP A 312 -8.84 -1.53 -18.28
N ASN A 313 -9.05 -0.63 -17.33
CA ASN A 313 -9.79 0.60 -17.53
C ASN A 313 -9.01 1.80 -16.98
N ILE A 314 -8.42 2.58 -17.89
CA ILE A 314 -7.67 3.79 -17.56
C ILE A 314 -8.53 5.07 -17.63
N GLY A 315 -9.85 4.96 -17.76
CA GLY A 315 -10.77 6.09 -17.62
C GLY A 315 -10.78 6.66 -16.21
N PRO A 316 -11.11 7.95 -16.02
CA PRO A 316 -11.06 8.60 -14.73
C PRO A 316 -11.83 7.84 -13.63
N MET A 317 -11.27 7.75 -12.43
CA MET A 317 -11.88 7.07 -11.28
C MET A 317 -13.28 7.61 -10.98
N ILE A 318 -13.48 8.91 -11.14
CA ILE A 318 -14.77 9.57 -10.93
C ILE A 318 -15.90 9.01 -11.79
N ASP A 319 -15.57 8.48 -12.98
CA ASP A 319 -16.55 7.88 -13.90
C ASP A 319 -16.83 6.40 -13.57
N ARG A 320 -15.93 5.74 -12.82
CA ARG A 320 -16.05 4.33 -12.43
C ARG A 320 -16.72 4.13 -11.07
N VAL A 321 -16.41 4.97 -10.10
CA VAL A 321 -17.00 4.90 -8.76
C VAL A 321 -18.36 5.57 -8.77
N PRO A 322 -19.45 4.85 -8.45
CA PRO A 322 -20.78 5.45 -8.38
C PRO A 322 -20.80 6.63 -7.40
N ASN A 323 -21.20 7.79 -7.90
CA ASN A 323 -21.20 9.04 -7.13
C ASN A 323 -22.36 9.96 -7.52
N LYS A 324 -22.56 11.01 -6.74
CA LYS A 324 -23.71 11.96 -6.89
C LYS A 324 -23.40 13.13 -7.84
N GLY A 325 -22.26 13.09 -8.53
CA GLY A 325 -21.83 14.15 -9.46
C GLY A 325 -21.15 15.35 -8.80
N GLU A 326 -20.55 16.20 -9.63
CA GLU A 326 -19.77 17.37 -9.18
C GLU A 326 -20.60 18.37 -8.36
N ASP A 327 -21.87 18.58 -8.70
CA ASP A 327 -22.78 19.46 -7.95
C ASP A 327 -22.97 19.04 -6.49
N ASN A 328 -22.70 17.76 -6.18
CA ASN A 328 -22.75 17.21 -4.83
C ASN A 328 -21.35 16.88 -4.29
N GLY A 329 -20.28 17.48 -4.84
CA GLY A 329 -18.91 17.31 -4.44
C GLY A 329 -18.38 15.91 -4.66
N CYS A 330 -18.81 15.25 -5.74
CA CYS A 330 -18.37 13.90 -6.14
C CYS A 330 -18.49 12.86 -5.00
N LYS A 331 -19.56 12.90 -4.23
CA LYS A 331 -19.75 11.99 -3.09
C LYS A 331 -20.35 10.66 -3.53
N ASP A 332 -19.81 9.56 -3.04
CA ASP A 332 -20.36 8.22 -3.22
C ASP A 332 -21.67 7.99 -2.41
N ILE A 333 -22.19 6.77 -2.45
CA ILE A 333 -23.43 6.39 -1.75
C ILE A 333 -23.30 6.57 -0.23
N ASN A 334 -22.12 6.42 0.32
CA ASN A 334 -21.81 6.58 1.75
C ASN A 334 -21.46 8.03 2.11
N SER A 335 -21.63 8.96 1.17
CA SER A 335 -21.28 10.37 1.30
C SER A 335 -19.78 10.64 1.49
N MET A 336 -18.91 9.69 1.12
CA MET A 336 -17.47 9.88 1.07
C MET A 336 -17.07 10.55 -0.24
N GLY A 337 -16.06 11.41 -0.20
CA GLY A 337 -15.52 12.07 -1.41
C GLY A 337 -14.90 11.06 -2.37
N VAL A 338 -15.22 11.14 -3.65
CA VAL A 338 -14.52 10.39 -4.72
C VAL A 338 -13.52 11.34 -5.38
N GLU A 339 -12.30 10.86 -5.57
CA GLU A 339 -11.23 11.65 -6.18
C GLU A 339 -11.53 11.97 -7.65
N ASN A 340 -11.23 13.21 -8.04
CA ASN A 340 -11.46 13.75 -9.39
C ASN A 340 -10.19 14.46 -9.89
N PHE A 341 -9.15 13.67 -10.13
CA PHE A 341 -7.83 14.15 -10.57
C PHE A 341 -7.44 13.72 -11.98
N ASP A 342 -8.44 13.35 -12.81
CA ASP A 342 -8.25 12.79 -14.15
C ASP A 342 -7.31 11.55 -14.14
N ALA A 343 -7.30 10.83 -13.05
CA ALA A 343 -6.57 9.58 -12.86
C ALA A 343 -7.55 8.40 -12.77
N PRO A 344 -7.18 7.22 -13.29
CA PRO A 344 -8.05 6.04 -13.25
C PRO A 344 -8.16 5.40 -11.87
N ILE A 345 -7.34 5.81 -10.93
CA ILE A 345 -7.14 5.21 -9.62
C ILE A 345 -6.83 6.30 -8.59
N ASN A 346 -6.88 5.95 -7.30
CA ASN A 346 -6.46 6.81 -6.21
C ASN A 346 -5.17 7.59 -6.53
N LEU A 347 -5.12 8.85 -6.13
CA LEU A 347 -4.05 9.80 -6.50
C LEU A 347 -2.63 9.31 -6.15
N MET A 348 -2.48 8.50 -5.11
CA MET A 348 -1.17 7.97 -4.71
C MET A 348 -0.56 7.12 -5.84
N PHE A 349 -1.38 6.30 -6.50
CA PHE A 349 -0.97 5.50 -7.66
C PHE A 349 -0.99 6.32 -8.95
N GLY A 350 -2.07 7.06 -9.19
CA GLY A 350 -2.25 7.84 -10.42
C GLY A 350 -1.19 8.92 -10.64
N SER A 351 -0.52 9.36 -9.56
CA SER A 351 0.53 10.37 -9.61
C SER A 351 1.95 9.81 -9.48
N SER A 352 2.11 8.56 -9.03
CA SER A 352 3.44 7.93 -8.87
C SER A 352 3.80 6.98 -10.02
N TYR A 353 2.81 6.40 -10.68
CA TYR A 353 3.01 5.44 -11.75
C TYR A 353 2.95 6.04 -13.15
N THR A 354 3.77 5.52 -14.07
CA THR A 354 3.49 5.59 -15.49
C THR A 354 2.45 4.52 -15.80
N LEU A 355 1.18 4.94 -15.96
CA LEU A 355 0.07 4.04 -16.22
C LEU A 355 -0.01 3.70 -17.70
N LEU A 356 -0.12 2.42 -17.99
CA LEU A 356 -0.18 1.85 -19.33
C LEU A 356 -1.48 1.06 -19.51
N ASP A 357 -1.99 1.07 -20.72
CA ASP A 357 -3.13 0.28 -21.17
C ASP A 357 -2.71 -0.81 -22.16
N GLY A 358 -3.52 -1.84 -22.28
CA GLY A 358 -3.33 -2.92 -23.23
C GLY A 358 -3.06 -4.28 -22.57
N SER A 359 -2.77 -5.27 -23.40
CA SER A 359 -2.35 -6.58 -22.94
C SER A 359 -0.99 -6.51 -22.23
N LEU A 360 -0.68 -7.52 -21.43
CA LEU A 360 0.62 -7.57 -20.73
C LEU A 360 1.81 -7.48 -21.69
N GLU A 361 1.70 -8.09 -22.86
CA GLU A 361 2.70 -8.02 -23.93
C GLU A 361 2.91 -6.58 -24.43
N GLU A 362 1.81 -5.85 -24.66
CA GLU A 362 1.84 -4.45 -25.09
C GLU A 362 2.40 -3.55 -24.00
N VAL A 363 2.00 -3.78 -22.74
CA VAL A 363 2.51 -3.03 -21.59
C VAL A 363 4.01 -3.19 -21.42
N ILE A 364 4.53 -4.42 -21.48
CA ILE A 364 5.97 -4.68 -21.39
C ILE A 364 6.72 -4.05 -22.57
N SER A 365 6.16 -4.11 -23.77
CA SER A 365 6.76 -3.48 -24.96
C SER A 365 6.83 -1.95 -24.81
N LYS A 366 5.72 -1.31 -24.41
CA LYS A 366 5.66 0.14 -24.16
C LYS A 366 6.65 0.57 -23.07
N MET A 367 6.74 -0.19 -21.97
CA MET A 367 7.71 0.05 -20.90
C MET A 367 9.14 -0.03 -21.42
N ALA A 368 9.48 -1.06 -22.20
CA ALA A 368 10.81 -1.24 -22.77
C ALA A 368 11.18 -0.12 -23.77
N GLU A 369 10.24 0.39 -24.52
CA GLU A 369 10.42 1.53 -25.43
C GLU A 369 10.64 2.85 -24.67
N ASP A 370 9.89 3.07 -23.61
CA ASP A 370 10.01 4.28 -22.78
C ASP A 370 11.38 4.36 -22.07
N LEU A 371 11.90 3.24 -21.65
CA LEU A 371 13.21 3.14 -20.99
C LEU A 371 14.40 3.33 -21.92
N LYS A 372 14.20 3.35 -23.25
CA LYS A 372 15.24 3.62 -24.25
C LYS A 372 15.40 5.11 -24.56
N LYS A 373 14.42 5.93 -24.17
CA LYS A 373 14.42 7.40 -24.35
C LYS A 373 15.23 8.11 -23.27
#